data_eaf23497434ccb5b91467632ff1175c3
#
_entry.id   eaf23497434ccb5b91467632ff1175c3
#
_cell.length_a   1.000
_cell.length_b   1.000
_cell.length_c   1.000
_cell.angle_alpha   90.00
_cell.angle_beta   90.00
_cell.angle_gamma   90.00
#
_symmetry.space_group_name_H-M   'P 1'
#
loop_
_entity.id
_entity.type
_entity.pdbx_description
1 polymer ?
#
loop_
_entity_poly.entity_id
_entity_poly.type
_entity_poly.pdbx_seq_one_letter_code
_entity_poly.pdbx_strand_id
1 'polypeptide(L)'
;QLSWSRSGVRVPPIEGPKNLFRKLFIQEKSKNNQQVIQHYDLGKSILDATREDARNLGKRLNGRDRDKLDEYFTSIREVETGIQQKEKWHSVPKPNAPIDEPVNRNLVEDIPVLYKLIALALETDSTRIASFEMAGAQFNTGLLGLNNGYHAYSHHGQKQENIDALLALELYQMECFSQFLDQLKSKKSPNGSSLLDETTVLFGSGM
;
A
#
# COMPACT_ATOMS: atom_id res chain seq x y z
N GLN A 1 -8.80 5.67 -2.91
CA GLN A 1 -7.94 4.50 -3.16
C GLN A 1 -6.90 4.87 -4.20
N LEU A 2 -5.60 4.85 -3.83
CA LEU A 2 -4.50 5.48 -4.58
C LEU A 2 -3.68 4.52 -5.44
N SER A 3 -3.86 3.21 -5.29
CA SER A 3 -2.95 2.23 -5.91
C SER A 3 -3.67 1.32 -6.88
N TRP A 4 -3.05 1.19 -8.07
CA TRP A 4 -3.51 0.34 -9.15
C TRP A 4 -2.33 -0.45 -9.70
N SER A 5 -2.56 -1.69 -10.11
CA SER A 5 -1.57 -2.46 -10.84
C SER A 5 -1.40 -1.88 -12.25
N ARG A 6 -0.35 -2.30 -12.94
CA ARG A 6 -0.12 -1.93 -14.35
C ARG A 6 -1.29 -2.34 -15.26
N SER A 7 -2.01 -3.40 -14.91
CA SER A 7 -3.20 -3.89 -15.63
C SER A 7 -4.49 -3.15 -15.24
N GLY A 8 -4.43 -2.08 -14.45
CA GLY A 8 -5.62 -1.33 -14.03
C GLY A 8 -6.45 -2.00 -12.94
N VAL A 9 -5.92 -3.03 -12.29
CA VAL A 9 -6.57 -3.67 -11.15
C VAL A 9 -6.23 -2.93 -9.86
N ARG A 10 -7.23 -2.70 -9.02
CA ARG A 10 -7.04 -2.05 -7.72
C ARG A 10 -6.16 -2.90 -6.80
N VAL A 11 -5.16 -2.27 -6.20
CA VAL A 11 -4.36 -2.89 -5.15
C VAL A 11 -5.11 -2.73 -3.83
N PRO A 12 -5.48 -3.84 -3.14
CA PRO A 12 -6.17 -3.74 -1.86
C PRO A 12 -5.34 -2.98 -0.83
N PRO A 13 -5.93 -2.04 -0.07
CA PRO A 13 -5.22 -1.34 0.99
C PRO A 13 -4.91 -2.26 2.16
N ILE A 14 -3.85 -1.94 2.88
CA ILE A 14 -3.55 -2.53 4.19
C ILE A 14 -4.13 -1.58 5.24
N GLU A 15 -5.13 -2.03 5.97
CA GLU A 15 -5.84 -1.19 6.93
C GLU A 15 -5.17 -1.23 8.30
N GLY A 16 -4.78 -0.09 8.79
CA GLY A 16 -4.25 0.14 10.12
C GLY A 16 -2.80 -0.33 10.35
N PRO A 17 -2.16 0.20 11.40
CA PRO A 17 -0.76 -0.06 11.69
C PRO A 17 -0.48 -1.51 12.09
N LYS A 18 -1.41 -2.17 12.77
CA LYS A 18 -1.25 -3.57 13.17
C LYS A 18 -1.09 -4.51 11.98
N ASN A 19 -1.96 -4.36 10.97
CA ASN A 19 -1.92 -5.22 9.78
C ASN A 19 -0.67 -4.93 8.94
N LEU A 20 -0.28 -3.65 8.83
CA LEU A 20 0.95 -3.27 8.15
C LEU A 20 2.18 -3.83 8.87
N PHE A 21 2.26 -3.72 10.19
CA PHE A 21 3.34 -4.29 11.01
C PHE A 21 3.46 -5.81 10.79
N ARG A 22 2.35 -6.54 10.88
CA ARG A 22 2.33 -7.99 10.66
C ARG A 22 2.80 -8.36 9.26
N LYS A 23 2.37 -7.61 8.26
CA LYS A 23 2.81 -7.84 6.87
C LYS A 23 4.32 -7.63 6.70
N LEU A 24 4.91 -6.67 7.40
CA LEU A 24 6.34 -6.37 7.30
C LEU A 24 7.22 -7.32 8.11
N PHE A 25 6.84 -7.63 9.34
CA PHE A 25 7.74 -8.23 10.33
C PHE A 25 7.33 -9.61 10.83
N ILE A 26 6.06 -10.01 10.70
CA ILE A 26 5.63 -11.31 11.20
C ILE A 26 5.66 -12.32 10.07
N GLN A 27 6.56 -13.31 10.20
CA GLN A 27 6.52 -14.46 9.33
C GLN A 27 5.28 -15.29 9.69
N GLU A 28 4.31 -15.32 8.82
CA GLU A 28 3.21 -16.26 8.97
C GLU A 28 3.81 -17.67 8.94
N LYS A 29 3.85 -18.32 10.08
CA LYS A 29 4.09 -19.76 10.14
C LYS A 29 2.89 -20.40 9.47
N SER A 30 2.94 -20.52 8.17
CA SER A 30 1.95 -21.30 7.43
C SER A 30 1.98 -22.70 8.04
N LYS A 31 0.97 -23.05 8.82
CA LYS A 31 0.77 -24.42 9.30
C LYS A 31 0.68 -25.42 8.12
N ASN A 32 0.71 -24.89 6.89
CA ASN A 32 0.57 -25.65 5.67
C ASN A 32 1.34 -25.02 4.50
N ASN A 33 2.67 -24.97 4.57
CA ASN A 33 3.49 -24.64 3.40
C ASN A 33 3.09 -25.48 2.18
N GLN A 34 2.67 -26.72 2.37
CA GLN A 34 2.13 -27.57 1.31
C GLN A 34 0.84 -27.03 0.68
N GLN A 35 -0.09 -26.51 1.48
CA GLN A 35 -1.34 -25.94 0.92
C GLN A 35 -1.08 -24.64 0.17
N VAL A 36 -0.15 -23.81 0.62
CA VAL A 36 0.24 -22.58 -0.08
C VAL A 36 0.91 -22.93 -1.42
N ILE A 37 1.83 -23.87 -1.42
CA ILE A 37 2.49 -24.37 -2.64
C ILE A 37 1.47 -24.98 -3.58
N GLN A 38 0.58 -25.86 -3.10
CA GLN A 38 -0.50 -26.43 -3.89
C GLN A 38 -1.43 -25.39 -4.50
N HIS A 39 -1.71 -24.30 -3.77
CA HIS A 39 -2.51 -23.19 -4.27
C HIS A 39 -1.80 -22.43 -5.41
N TYR A 40 -0.50 -22.23 -5.31
CA TYR A 40 0.30 -21.63 -6.40
C TYR A 40 0.39 -22.56 -7.61
N ASP A 41 0.61 -23.86 -7.40
CA ASP A 41 0.67 -24.85 -8.48
C ASP A 41 -0.66 -25.00 -9.20
N LEU A 42 -1.78 -24.98 -8.44
CA LEU A 42 -3.12 -24.98 -9.03
C LEU A 42 -3.36 -23.70 -9.85
N GLY A 43 -2.95 -22.54 -9.33
CA GLY A 43 -3.05 -21.28 -10.05
C GLY A 43 -2.27 -21.31 -11.37
N LYS A 44 -1.05 -21.82 -11.37
CA LYS A 44 -0.23 -22.01 -12.58
C LYS A 44 -0.91 -22.96 -13.57
N SER A 45 -1.41 -24.10 -13.10
CA SER A 45 -2.09 -25.10 -13.94
C SER A 45 -3.35 -24.54 -14.62
N ILE A 46 -4.15 -23.75 -13.91
CA ILE A 46 -5.34 -23.10 -14.48
C ILE A 46 -4.94 -22.07 -15.55
N LEU A 47 -3.89 -21.30 -15.31
CA LEU A 47 -3.42 -20.29 -16.26
C LEU A 47 -2.83 -20.93 -17.52
N ASP A 48 -2.09 -22.03 -17.38
CA ASP A 48 -1.53 -22.79 -18.51
C ASP A 48 -2.65 -23.38 -19.40
N ALA A 49 -3.67 -23.99 -18.81
CA ALA A 49 -4.83 -24.50 -19.53
C ALA A 49 -5.58 -23.39 -20.27
N THR A 50 -5.85 -22.28 -19.61
CA THR A 50 -6.51 -21.12 -20.21
C THR A 50 -5.71 -20.53 -21.38
N ARG A 51 -4.39 -20.53 -21.29
CA ARG A 51 -3.49 -20.03 -22.32
C ARG A 51 -3.50 -20.92 -23.57
N GLU A 52 -3.58 -22.22 -23.40
CA GLU A 52 -3.67 -23.16 -24.52
C GLU A 52 -5.00 -23.01 -25.28
N ASP A 53 -6.11 -22.95 -24.55
CA ASP A 53 -7.44 -22.73 -25.13
C ASP A 53 -7.52 -21.42 -25.90
N ALA A 54 -6.98 -20.32 -25.31
CA ALA A 54 -6.97 -19.03 -25.95
C ALA A 54 -6.05 -18.96 -27.19
N ARG A 55 -4.90 -19.66 -27.20
CA ARG A 55 -4.08 -19.82 -28.41
C ARG A 55 -4.82 -20.50 -29.55
N ASN A 56 -5.57 -21.54 -29.22
CA ASN A 56 -6.37 -22.28 -30.21
C ASN A 56 -7.51 -21.43 -30.75
N LEU A 57 -8.16 -20.64 -29.91
CA LEU A 57 -9.17 -19.66 -30.27
C LEU A 57 -8.58 -18.57 -31.20
N GLY A 58 -7.41 -18.03 -30.89
CA GLY A 58 -6.73 -16.98 -31.66
C GLY A 58 -6.48 -17.34 -33.13
N LYS A 59 -6.28 -18.61 -33.45
CA LYS A 59 -6.13 -19.10 -34.81
C LYS A 59 -7.40 -18.94 -35.67
N ARG A 60 -8.56 -18.80 -35.03
CA ARG A 60 -9.90 -18.74 -35.64
C ARG A 60 -10.49 -17.32 -35.66
N LEU A 61 -9.82 -16.34 -35.03
CA LEU A 61 -10.30 -14.97 -34.87
C LEU A 61 -9.82 -14.06 -36.01
N ASN A 62 -10.59 -13.01 -36.28
CA ASN A 62 -10.19 -11.87 -37.11
C ASN A 62 -9.14 -11.00 -36.38
N GLY A 63 -8.57 -10.01 -37.07
CA GLY A 63 -7.50 -9.16 -36.53
C GLY A 63 -7.91 -8.43 -35.22
N ARG A 64 -9.08 -7.78 -35.21
CA ARG A 64 -9.56 -7.00 -34.05
C ARG A 64 -9.80 -7.84 -32.81
N ASP A 65 -10.35 -9.03 -33.00
CA ASP A 65 -10.61 -9.94 -31.87
C ASP A 65 -9.33 -10.61 -31.38
N ARG A 66 -8.33 -10.75 -32.28
CA ARG A 66 -6.99 -11.21 -31.89
C ARG A 66 -6.27 -10.18 -31.04
N ASP A 67 -6.37 -8.89 -31.35
CA ASP A 67 -5.78 -7.81 -30.54
C ASP A 67 -6.34 -7.85 -29.09
N LYS A 68 -7.65 -8.02 -28.94
CA LYS A 68 -8.28 -8.19 -27.62
C LYS A 68 -7.81 -9.46 -26.88
N LEU A 69 -7.58 -10.53 -27.59
CA LEU A 69 -7.07 -11.77 -27.02
C LEU A 69 -5.61 -11.58 -26.57
N ASP A 70 -4.81 -10.80 -27.28
CA ASP A 70 -3.44 -10.45 -26.89
C ASP A 70 -3.39 -9.57 -25.65
N GLU A 71 -4.34 -8.63 -25.48
CA GLU A 71 -4.53 -7.89 -24.22
C GLU A 71 -4.86 -8.84 -23.05
N TYR A 72 -5.73 -9.79 -23.27
CA TYR A 72 -6.06 -10.82 -22.29
C TYR A 72 -4.84 -11.66 -21.91
N PHE A 73 -4.02 -12.09 -22.87
CA PHE A 73 -2.77 -12.79 -22.59
C PHE A 73 -1.76 -11.95 -21.80
N THR A 74 -1.71 -10.68 -22.07
CA THR A 74 -0.87 -9.76 -21.31
C THR A 74 -1.31 -9.73 -19.83
N SER A 75 -2.60 -9.63 -19.57
CA SER A 75 -3.16 -9.70 -18.21
C SER A 75 -2.86 -11.03 -17.51
N ILE A 76 -2.95 -12.16 -18.21
CA ILE A 76 -2.57 -13.47 -17.66
C ILE A 76 -1.09 -13.51 -17.28
N ARG A 77 -0.18 -13.01 -18.12
CA ARG A 77 1.27 -12.94 -17.79
C ARG A 77 1.56 -12.10 -16.56
N GLU A 78 0.83 -11.00 -16.38
CA GLU A 78 0.97 -10.18 -15.18
C GLU A 78 0.53 -10.95 -13.91
N VAL A 79 -0.55 -11.72 -13.99
CA VAL A 79 -0.98 -12.60 -12.88
C VAL A 79 0.06 -13.68 -12.60
N GLU A 80 0.59 -14.35 -13.63
CA GLU A 80 1.66 -15.35 -13.50
C GLU A 80 2.89 -14.75 -12.80
N THR A 81 3.33 -13.58 -13.26
CA THR A 81 4.47 -12.86 -12.66
C THR A 81 4.18 -12.51 -11.20
N GLY A 82 2.96 -12.06 -10.89
CA GLY A 82 2.54 -11.76 -9.53
C GLY A 82 2.55 -13.00 -8.61
N ILE A 83 2.12 -14.15 -9.13
CA ILE A 83 2.17 -15.44 -8.39
C ILE A 83 3.64 -15.83 -8.11
N GLN A 84 4.50 -15.79 -9.12
CA GLN A 84 5.92 -16.12 -8.98
C GLN A 84 6.64 -15.18 -7.99
N GLN A 85 6.34 -13.89 -8.01
CA GLN A 85 6.88 -12.94 -7.06
C GLN A 85 6.40 -13.24 -5.64
N LYS A 86 5.13 -13.54 -5.43
CA LYS A 86 4.60 -13.92 -4.11
C LYS A 86 5.26 -15.19 -3.57
N GLU A 87 5.47 -16.19 -4.42
CA GLU A 87 6.16 -17.42 -4.07
C GLU A 87 7.61 -17.14 -3.60
N LYS A 88 8.34 -16.31 -4.34
CA LYS A 88 9.71 -15.86 -3.94
C LYS A 88 9.69 -15.12 -2.60
N TRP A 89 8.77 -14.18 -2.44
CA TRP A 89 8.67 -13.39 -1.20
C TRP A 89 8.24 -14.22 0.01
N HIS A 90 7.51 -15.32 -0.21
CA HIS A 90 7.13 -16.22 0.89
C HIS A 90 8.34 -16.91 1.53
N SER A 91 9.39 -17.17 0.76
CA SER A 91 10.63 -17.77 1.25
C SER A 91 11.64 -16.76 1.81
N VAL A 92 11.44 -15.46 1.60
CA VAL A 92 12.32 -14.41 2.12
C VAL A 92 12.04 -14.20 3.60
N PRO A 93 13.04 -14.34 4.50
CA PRO A 93 12.86 -14.07 5.92
C PRO A 93 12.43 -12.62 6.14
N LYS A 94 11.47 -12.41 7.03
CA LYS A 94 11.09 -11.07 7.44
C LYS A 94 12.18 -10.43 8.27
N PRO A 95 12.41 -9.11 8.15
CA PRO A 95 13.34 -8.42 9.03
C PRO A 95 12.86 -8.47 10.48
N ASN A 96 13.80 -8.36 11.42
CA ASN A 96 13.45 -8.22 12.83
C ASN A 96 12.67 -6.93 13.07
N ALA A 97 11.61 -7.01 13.84
CA ALA A 97 10.82 -5.84 14.19
C ALA A 97 11.60 -4.93 15.16
N PRO A 98 11.86 -3.66 14.82
CA PRO A 98 12.54 -2.73 15.71
C PRO A 98 11.62 -2.04 16.73
N ILE A 99 10.34 -2.34 16.68
CA ILE A 99 9.29 -1.83 17.57
C ILE A 99 8.33 -2.96 17.95
N ASP A 100 7.59 -2.78 19.02
CA ASP A 100 6.51 -3.69 19.38
C ASP A 100 5.33 -3.63 18.40
N GLU A 101 4.55 -4.71 18.33
CA GLU A 101 3.36 -4.76 17.48
C GLU A 101 2.35 -3.68 17.93
N PRO A 102 2.01 -2.71 17.08
CA PRO A 102 1.06 -1.67 17.43
C PRO A 102 -0.37 -2.22 17.46
N VAL A 103 -1.24 -1.53 18.18
CA VAL A 103 -2.68 -1.72 18.10
C VAL A 103 -3.29 -0.71 17.15
N ASN A 104 -4.34 -1.07 16.45
CA ASN A 104 -5.12 -0.11 15.67
C ASN A 104 -5.93 0.78 16.62
N ARG A 105 -5.88 2.06 16.39
CA ARG A 105 -6.63 3.07 17.12
C ARG A 105 -7.48 3.88 16.14
N ASN A 106 -7.62 5.17 16.38
CA ASN A 106 -8.20 6.07 15.40
C ASN A 106 -7.10 6.66 14.49
N LEU A 107 -7.49 7.24 13.37
CA LEU A 107 -6.54 7.70 12.36
C LEU A 107 -5.58 8.78 12.90
N VAL A 108 -6.02 9.66 13.80
CA VAL A 108 -5.15 10.70 14.40
C VAL A 108 -3.97 10.06 15.14
N GLU A 109 -4.22 9.03 15.94
CA GLU A 109 -3.16 8.32 16.66
C GLU A 109 -2.36 7.37 15.74
N ASP A 110 -3.00 6.83 14.71
CA ASP A 110 -2.38 5.85 13.81
C ASP A 110 -1.45 6.49 12.76
N ILE A 111 -1.66 7.75 12.34
CA ILE A 111 -0.85 8.44 11.33
C ILE A 111 0.66 8.40 11.66
N PRO A 112 1.13 8.80 12.85
CA PRO A 112 2.55 8.78 13.16
C PRO A 112 3.13 7.36 13.14
N VAL A 113 2.35 6.37 13.58
CA VAL A 113 2.75 4.96 13.58
C VAL A 113 2.83 4.41 12.15
N LEU A 114 1.88 4.75 11.29
CA LEU A 114 1.88 4.37 9.88
C LEU A 114 3.07 4.97 9.15
N TYR A 115 3.38 6.24 9.34
CA TYR A 115 4.58 6.87 8.79
C TYR A 115 5.86 6.19 9.26
N LYS A 116 5.96 5.85 10.55
CA LYS A 116 7.09 5.09 11.09
C LYS A 116 7.24 3.72 10.43
N LEU A 117 6.13 3.00 10.22
CA LEU A 117 6.15 1.69 9.55
C LEU A 117 6.51 1.81 8.08
N ILE A 118 6.07 2.86 7.38
CA ILE A 118 6.47 3.14 5.99
C ILE A 118 7.97 3.42 5.91
N ALA A 119 8.51 4.26 6.81
CA ALA A 119 9.95 4.52 6.87
C ALA A 119 10.75 3.23 7.11
N LEU A 120 10.30 2.37 8.02
CA LEU A 120 10.92 1.06 8.27
C LEU A 120 10.83 0.11 7.08
N ALA A 121 9.71 0.13 6.37
CA ALA A 121 9.54 -0.70 5.16
C ALA A 121 10.50 -0.29 4.04
N LEU A 122 10.77 1.02 3.88
CA LEU A 122 11.77 1.53 2.94
C LEU A 122 13.19 1.24 3.41
N GLU A 123 13.49 1.43 4.69
CA GLU A 123 14.81 1.16 5.29
C GLU A 123 15.23 -0.31 5.15
N THR A 124 14.28 -1.23 5.32
CA THR A 124 14.53 -2.69 5.23
C THR A 124 14.43 -3.25 3.81
N ASP A 125 14.25 -2.40 2.80
CA ASP A 125 13.98 -2.78 1.39
C ASP A 125 12.79 -3.78 1.25
N SER A 126 11.87 -3.76 2.23
CA SER A 126 10.64 -4.57 2.16
C SER A 126 9.68 -4.06 1.09
N THR A 127 9.78 -2.80 0.73
CA THR A 127 9.13 -2.18 -0.42
C THR A 127 9.94 -0.97 -0.89
N ARG A 128 9.81 -0.62 -2.19
CA ARG A 128 10.37 0.60 -2.79
C ARG A 128 9.29 1.60 -3.18
N ILE A 129 8.03 1.23 -3.02
CA ILE A 129 6.88 2.08 -3.34
C ILE A 129 5.88 1.96 -2.19
N ALA A 130 5.47 3.09 -1.66
CA ALA A 130 4.40 3.18 -0.67
C ALA A 130 3.41 4.27 -1.09
N SER A 131 2.14 4.02 -0.94
CA SER A 131 1.08 5.02 -1.04
C SER A 131 0.26 5.00 0.24
N PHE A 132 0.02 6.17 0.78
CA PHE A 132 -0.73 6.35 2.01
C PHE A 132 -1.87 7.33 1.78
N GLU A 133 -3.09 6.90 2.08
CA GLU A 133 -4.30 7.71 1.99
C GLU A 133 -4.83 7.99 3.40
N MET A 134 -4.92 9.25 3.74
CA MET A 134 -5.55 9.71 4.97
C MET A 134 -7.03 10.01 4.69
N ALA A 135 -7.89 9.01 4.90
CA ALA A 135 -9.32 9.16 4.65
C ALA A 135 -9.98 10.05 5.72
N GLY A 136 -10.46 11.22 5.30
CA GLY A 136 -10.99 12.24 6.20
C GLY A 136 -12.17 11.79 7.09
N ALA A 137 -12.96 10.80 6.65
CA ALA A 137 -14.09 10.27 7.42
C ALA A 137 -13.71 9.53 8.71
N GLN A 138 -12.45 9.10 8.85
CA GLN A 138 -11.96 8.33 10.01
C GLN A 138 -11.21 9.18 11.04
N PHE A 139 -11.13 10.49 10.83
CA PHE A 139 -10.52 11.38 11.81
C PHE A 139 -11.40 11.52 13.05
N ASN A 140 -10.91 11.07 14.19
CA ASN A 140 -11.49 11.41 15.47
C ASN A 140 -10.96 12.79 15.90
N THR A 141 -11.62 13.82 15.46
CA THR A 141 -11.24 15.21 15.69
C THR A 141 -11.30 15.63 17.16
N GLY A 142 -12.06 14.90 17.99
CA GLY A 142 -12.15 15.13 19.43
C GLY A 142 -10.80 15.05 20.15
N LEU A 143 -9.85 14.25 19.65
CA LEU A 143 -8.48 14.20 20.17
C LEU A 143 -7.68 15.48 19.93
N LEU A 144 -8.11 16.30 18.98
CA LEU A 144 -7.57 17.62 18.69
C LEU A 144 -8.43 18.75 19.29
N GLY A 145 -9.37 18.41 20.17
CA GLY A 145 -10.29 19.38 20.79
C GLY A 145 -11.38 19.91 19.87
N LEU A 146 -11.67 19.20 18.77
CA LEU A 146 -12.65 19.61 17.76
C LEU A 146 -13.92 18.77 17.85
N ASN A 147 -15.08 19.35 17.48
CA ASN A 147 -16.39 18.75 17.68
C ASN A 147 -16.99 18.10 16.43
N ASN A 148 -16.49 18.43 15.24
CA ASN A 148 -16.98 17.92 13.97
C ASN A 148 -15.91 17.16 13.20
N GLY A 149 -16.30 16.30 12.25
CA GLY A 149 -15.38 15.59 11.38
C GLY A 149 -14.75 16.48 10.30
N TYR A 150 -13.64 16.03 9.71
CA TYR A 150 -12.89 16.74 8.66
C TYR A 150 -13.80 17.21 7.51
N HIS A 151 -14.69 16.33 7.01
CA HIS A 151 -15.59 16.67 5.91
C HIS A 151 -16.56 17.81 6.27
N ALA A 152 -17.07 17.84 7.51
CA ALA A 152 -17.95 18.93 7.95
C ALA A 152 -17.21 20.27 8.00
N TYR A 153 -15.95 20.29 8.42
CA TYR A 153 -15.11 21.49 8.41
C TYR A 153 -14.68 21.91 7.00
N SER A 154 -14.51 20.97 6.07
CA SER A 154 -14.19 21.32 4.68
C SER A 154 -15.31 22.11 3.98
N HIS A 155 -16.54 21.96 4.44
CA HIS A 155 -17.68 22.81 4.05
C HIS A 155 -17.84 24.02 4.99
N HIS A 156 -16.76 24.74 5.24
CA HIS A 156 -16.68 25.78 6.28
C HIS A 156 -17.68 26.93 6.14
N GLY A 157 -18.27 27.15 4.95
CA GLY A 157 -19.25 28.23 4.71
C GLY A 157 -18.71 29.61 5.07
N GLN A 158 -17.40 29.81 4.97
CA GLN A 158 -16.65 31.04 5.37
C GLN A 158 -16.79 31.40 6.86
N LYS A 159 -17.21 30.48 7.72
CA LYS A 159 -17.21 30.68 9.16
C LYS A 159 -15.80 30.48 9.69
N GLN A 160 -15.30 31.51 10.39
CA GLN A 160 -13.92 31.52 10.88
C GLN A 160 -13.61 30.34 11.80
N GLU A 161 -14.52 29.98 12.69
CA GLU A 161 -14.38 28.81 13.58
C GLU A 161 -14.15 27.48 12.85
N ASN A 162 -14.83 27.27 11.69
CA ASN A 162 -14.65 26.08 10.88
C ASN A 162 -13.34 26.11 10.10
N ILE A 163 -12.92 27.29 9.65
CA ILE A 163 -11.63 27.50 8.97
C ILE A 163 -10.49 27.22 9.94
N ASP A 164 -10.57 27.74 11.17
CA ASP A 164 -9.55 27.52 12.20
C ASP A 164 -9.45 26.05 12.60
N ALA A 165 -10.59 25.36 12.71
CA ALA A 165 -10.65 23.92 12.97
C ALA A 165 -10.04 23.10 11.83
N LEU A 166 -10.34 23.44 10.58
CA LEU A 166 -9.76 22.78 9.42
C LEU A 166 -8.25 22.99 9.35
N LEU A 167 -7.80 24.23 9.60
CA LEU A 167 -6.38 24.58 9.66
C LEU A 167 -5.64 23.77 10.74
N ALA A 168 -6.24 23.61 11.93
CA ALA A 168 -5.65 22.79 13.00
C ALA A 168 -5.48 21.32 12.58
N LEU A 169 -6.45 20.76 11.85
CA LEU A 169 -6.36 19.39 11.31
C LEU A 169 -5.26 19.27 10.25
N GLU A 170 -5.17 20.23 9.35
CA GLU A 170 -4.16 20.23 8.30
C GLU A 170 -2.75 20.45 8.86
N LEU A 171 -2.59 21.32 9.83
CA LEU A 171 -1.32 21.53 10.53
C LEU A 171 -0.85 20.27 11.24
N TYR A 172 -1.77 19.55 11.90
CA TYR A 172 -1.44 18.24 12.50
C TYR A 172 -0.94 17.23 11.45
N GLN A 173 -1.61 17.15 10.30
CA GLN A 173 -1.18 16.27 9.21
C GLN A 173 0.20 16.65 8.67
N MET A 174 0.46 17.96 8.52
CA MET A 174 1.74 18.48 8.05
C MET A 174 2.85 18.24 9.08
N GLU A 175 2.55 18.32 10.36
CA GLU A 175 3.51 18.00 11.43
C GLU A 175 3.89 16.52 11.38
N CYS A 176 2.91 15.62 11.29
CA CYS A 176 3.17 14.19 11.14
C CYS A 176 3.99 13.87 9.87
N PHE A 177 3.71 14.57 8.77
CA PHE A 177 4.44 14.41 7.53
C PHE A 177 5.88 14.95 7.65
N SER A 178 6.09 16.10 8.30
CA SER A 178 7.42 16.64 8.58
C SER A 178 8.27 15.67 9.42
N GLN A 179 7.68 15.08 10.46
CA GLN A 179 8.35 14.07 11.29
C GLN A 179 8.71 12.81 10.47
N PHE A 180 7.88 12.44 9.51
CA PHE A 180 8.21 11.34 8.58
C PHE A 180 9.43 11.68 7.71
N LEU A 181 9.51 12.89 7.17
CA LEU A 181 10.68 13.34 6.40
C LEU A 181 11.95 13.33 7.26
N ASP A 182 11.85 13.78 8.52
CA ASP A 182 12.97 13.74 9.47
C ASP A 182 13.41 12.30 9.76
N GLN A 183 12.47 11.36 9.87
CA GLN A 183 12.80 9.93 9.99
C GLN A 183 13.58 9.43 8.77
N LEU A 184 13.13 9.72 7.54
CA LEU A 184 13.84 9.35 6.33
C LEU A 184 15.23 10.00 6.25
N LYS A 185 15.36 11.24 6.67
CA LYS A 185 16.63 11.98 6.72
C LYS A 185 17.62 11.39 7.71
N SER A 186 17.13 10.92 8.86
CA SER A 186 17.96 10.31 9.91
C SER A 186 18.49 8.91 9.57
N LYS A 187 17.82 8.20 8.67
CA LYS A 187 18.19 6.85 8.25
C LYS A 187 19.24 6.89 7.16
N LYS A 188 20.20 5.96 7.24
CA LYS A 188 21.26 5.83 6.24
C LYS A 188 20.95 4.68 5.28
N SER A 189 21.11 4.93 4.01
CA SER A 189 21.09 3.91 2.98
C SER A 189 22.44 3.16 2.92
N PRO A 190 22.52 2.01 2.25
CA PRO A 190 23.75 1.24 2.14
C PRO A 190 24.94 2.00 1.53
N ASN A 191 24.70 3.04 0.74
CA ASN A 191 25.75 3.88 0.14
C ASN A 191 26.18 5.06 1.03
N GLY A 192 25.56 5.23 2.23
CA GLY A 192 25.91 6.25 3.21
C GLY A 192 25.13 7.57 3.09
N SER A 193 24.33 7.78 2.03
CA SER A 193 23.41 8.90 1.91
C SER A 193 22.21 8.76 2.86
N SER A 194 21.42 9.81 3.04
CA SER A 194 20.16 9.65 3.79
C SER A 194 19.14 8.90 2.94
N LEU A 195 18.22 8.20 3.60
CA LEU A 195 17.14 7.53 2.89
C LEU A 195 16.24 8.55 2.17
N LEU A 196 16.14 9.78 2.68
CA LEU A 196 15.41 10.86 2.03
C LEU A 196 16.06 11.28 0.71
N ASP A 197 17.40 11.30 0.61
CA ASP A 197 18.11 11.67 -0.62
C ASP A 197 17.83 10.68 -1.77
N GLU A 198 17.45 9.45 -1.43
CA GLU A 198 17.14 8.38 -2.38
C GLU A 198 15.64 8.14 -2.57
N THR A 199 14.78 8.93 -1.91
CA THR A 199 13.35 8.75 -1.93
C THR A 199 12.66 9.94 -2.58
N THR A 200 11.85 9.70 -3.60
CA THR A 200 10.93 10.72 -4.11
C THR A 200 9.67 10.70 -3.27
N VAL A 201 9.37 11.77 -2.59
CA VAL A 201 8.18 11.93 -1.76
C VAL A 201 7.21 12.90 -2.42
N LEU A 202 5.96 12.46 -2.63
CA LEU A 202 4.88 13.28 -3.12
C LEU A 202 3.81 13.40 -2.03
N PHE A 203 3.47 14.61 -1.65
CA PHE A 203 2.35 14.91 -0.75
C PHE A 203 1.37 15.82 -1.47
N GLY A 204 0.08 15.60 -1.28
CA GLY A 204 -0.95 16.41 -1.92
C GLY A 204 -2.35 16.06 -1.45
N SER A 205 -3.28 16.94 -1.78
CA SER A 205 -4.72 16.75 -1.57
C SER A 205 -5.37 16.29 -2.86
N GLY A 206 -6.33 15.36 -2.76
CA GLY A 206 -7.28 15.06 -3.83
C GLY A 206 -8.44 16.04 -3.73
N MET A 207 -8.60 16.87 -4.73
CA MET A 207 -9.79 17.70 -4.89
C MET A 207 -10.82 16.99 -5.75
#